data_aeac0f8113c60a495067f7b910cd75cf
#
_entry.id   aeac0f8113c60a495067f7b910cd75cf
#
_cell.length_a   1.000
_cell.length_b   1.000
_cell.length_c   1.000
_cell.angle_alpha   90.00
_cell.angle_beta   90.00
_cell.angle_gamma   90.00
#
_symmetry.space_group_name_H-M   'P 1'
#
loop_
_entity.id
_entity.type
_entity.pdbx_description
1 polymer ?
#
loop_
_entity_poly.entity_id
_entity_poly.type
_entity_poly.pdbx_seq_one_letter_code
_entity_poly.pdbx_strand_id
1 'polypeptide(L)'
;MEKQDPRLKRTREQIMSSFLKLIETNDFNQITIAAITKKAKINRSTFYYHFTDKFQLMDSIQEEVLTKEIFKKLALQETINEQTIIMAMQAIISSQTNLELYCQKAYEEFKPKVDQEIKNSLKEILLNILTHERGVSNDHYLLATFWSGGIYEVAMSCVEGKKSLGTAVKQLNKLILTQMD
;
A
#
# COMPACT_ATOMS: atom_id res chain seq x y z
N MET A 1 7.82 14.05 20.27
CA MET A 1 7.05 14.14 19.01
C MET A 1 7.04 15.59 18.57
N GLU A 2 7.88 15.95 17.61
CA GLU A 2 7.83 17.28 17.00
C GLU A 2 6.49 17.46 16.29
N LYS A 3 5.76 18.52 16.65
CA LYS A 3 4.57 18.94 15.90
C LYS A 3 5.05 19.43 14.54
N GLN A 4 4.88 18.61 13.49
CA GLN A 4 5.08 19.07 12.13
C GLN A 4 4.20 20.31 11.89
N ASP A 5 4.81 21.37 11.35
CA ASP A 5 4.10 22.61 11.01
C ASP A 5 2.93 22.29 10.05
N PRO A 6 1.68 22.63 10.42
CA PRO A 6 0.51 22.36 9.59
C PRO A 6 0.61 22.91 8.15
N ARG A 7 1.37 23.98 7.96
CA ARG A 7 1.64 24.58 6.64
C ARG A 7 2.48 23.67 5.77
N LEU A 8 3.52 23.05 6.35
CA LEU A 8 4.37 22.10 5.64
C LEU A 8 3.59 20.87 5.19
N LYS A 9 2.77 20.31 6.06
CA LYS A 9 1.90 19.18 5.74
C LYS A 9 0.95 19.52 4.58
N ARG A 10 0.26 20.66 4.65
CA ARG A 10 -0.64 21.13 3.58
C ARG A 10 0.07 21.31 2.24
N THR A 11 1.27 21.88 2.24
CA THR A 11 2.06 22.06 1.02
C THR A 11 2.47 20.73 0.43
N ARG A 12 2.89 19.77 1.26
CA ARG A 12 3.22 18.40 0.84
C ARG A 12 2.03 17.73 0.16
N GLU A 13 0.86 17.75 0.79
CA GLU A 13 -0.39 17.20 0.24
C GLU A 13 -0.79 17.88 -1.08
N GLN A 14 -0.57 19.19 -1.20
CA GLN A 14 -0.83 19.95 -2.43
C GLN A 14 0.10 19.53 -3.57
N ILE A 15 1.37 19.24 -3.30
CA ILE A 15 2.32 18.72 -4.29
C ILE A 15 1.86 17.32 -4.75
N MET A 16 1.55 16.43 -3.81
CA MET A 16 1.12 15.05 -4.09
C MET A 16 -0.17 15.02 -4.92
N SER A 17 -1.19 15.80 -4.54
CA SER A 17 -2.45 15.88 -5.31
C SER A 17 -2.27 16.49 -6.71
N SER A 18 -1.34 17.44 -6.86
CA SER A 18 -1.04 18.03 -8.16
C SER A 18 -0.31 17.05 -9.08
N PHE A 19 0.57 16.24 -8.54
CA PHE A 19 1.26 15.20 -9.28
C PHE A 19 0.29 14.09 -9.72
N LEU A 20 -0.60 13.61 -8.83
CA LEU A 20 -1.62 12.63 -9.18
C LEU A 20 -2.47 13.10 -10.37
N LYS A 21 -2.93 14.36 -10.38
CA LYS A 21 -3.66 14.94 -11.51
C LYS A 21 -2.86 15.05 -12.80
N LEU A 22 -1.54 15.07 -12.74
CA LEU A 22 -0.69 15.06 -13.94
C LEU A 22 -0.51 13.64 -14.46
N ILE A 23 -0.34 12.65 -13.61
CA ILE A 23 -0.10 11.27 -13.98
C ILE A 23 -1.35 10.59 -14.60
N GLU A 24 -2.56 11.08 -14.28
CA GLU A 24 -3.81 10.64 -14.92
C GLU A 24 -3.79 10.82 -16.45
N THR A 25 -3.12 11.85 -16.95
CA THR A 25 -3.18 12.23 -18.37
C THR A 25 -1.84 12.21 -19.09
N ASN A 26 -0.72 12.11 -18.38
CA ASN A 26 0.63 12.14 -18.93
C ASN A 26 1.42 10.91 -18.54
N ASP A 27 2.36 10.50 -19.37
CA ASP A 27 3.31 9.47 -19.01
C ASP A 27 4.23 10.00 -17.90
N PHE A 28 4.50 9.15 -16.92
CA PHE A 28 5.35 9.50 -15.77
C PHE A 28 6.70 10.10 -16.21
N ASN A 29 7.33 9.51 -17.22
CA ASN A 29 8.64 9.97 -17.72
C ASN A 29 8.61 11.38 -18.29
N GLN A 30 7.47 11.81 -18.83
CA GLN A 30 7.28 13.15 -19.41
C GLN A 30 6.94 14.22 -18.36
N ILE A 31 6.51 13.82 -17.16
CA ILE A 31 6.20 14.75 -16.09
C ILE A 31 7.49 15.35 -15.53
N THR A 32 7.58 16.68 -15.58
CA THR A 32 8.71 17.44 -15.07
C THR A 32 8.39 18.11 -13.73
N ILE A 33 9.40 18.38 -12.91
CA ILE A 33 9.25 19.17 -11.67
C ILE A 33 8.64 20.54 -11.97
N ALA A 34 8.96 21.14 -13.13
CA ALA A 34 8.37 22.42 -13.55
C ALA A 34 6.84 22.31 -13.77
N ALA A 35 6.36 21.21 -14.36
CA ALA A 35 4.93 20.96 -14.53
C ALA A 35 4.24 20.75 -13.16
N ILE A 36 4.87 20.00 -12.25
CA ILE A 36 4.37 19.74 -10.90
C ILE A 36 4.23 21.05 -10.12
N THR A 37 5.30 21.84 -10.07
CA THR A 37 5.33 23.10 -9.31
C THR A 37 4.34 24.14 -9.87
N LYS A 38 4.22 24.21 -11.20
CA LYS A 38 3.22 25.05 -11.87
C LYS A 38 1.79 24.63 -11.49
N LYS A 39 1.50 23.32 -11.52
CA LYS A 39 0.18 22.78 -11.14
C LYS A 39 -0.12 22.98 -9.67
N ALA A 40 0.88 22.80 -8.81
CA ALA A 40 0.81 23.01 -7.36
C ALA A 40 0.85 24.49 -6.95
N LYS A 41 1.09 25.43 -7.88
CA LYS A 41 1.23 26.87 -7.61
C LYS A 41 2.29 27.17 -6.53
N ILE A 42 3.42 26.52 -6.60
CA ILE A 42 4.60 26.72 -5.72
C ILE A 42 5.84 26.98 -6.54
N ASN A 43 6.92 27.44 -5.90
CA ASN A 43 8.22 27.54 -6.53
C ASN A 43 9.02 26.23 -6.44
N ARG A 44 10.10 26.13 -7.22
CA ARG A 44 10.97 24.95 -7.25
C ARG A 44 11.66 24.67 -5.91
N SER A 45 12.07 25.70 -5.18
CA SER A 45 12.72 25.54 -3.87
C SER A 45 11.75 24.91 -2.85
N THR A 46 10.47 25.28 -2.90
CA THR A 46 9.44 24.66 -2.08
C THR A 46 9.24 23.17 -2.42
N PHE A 47 9.31 22.79 -3.69
CA PHE A 47 9.27 21.39 -4.08
C PHE A 47 10.45 20.62 -3.47
N TYR A 48 11.69 21.12 -3.67
CA TYR A 48 12.90 20.47 -3.18
C TYR A 48 13.04 20.44 -1.66
N TYR A 49 12.30 21.29 -0.95
CA TYR A 49 12.18 21.19 0.50
C TYR A 49 11.42 19.93 0.93
N HIS A 50 10.45 19.47 0.13
CA HIS A 50 9.60 18.33 0.45
C HIS A 50 10.04 17.02 -0.20
N PHE A 51 10.60 17.07 -1.41
CA PHE A 51 10.95 15.91 -2.22
C PHE A 51 12.22 16.17 -3.01
N THR A 52 13.13 15.20 -3.04
CA THR A 52 14.39 15.30 -3.79
C THR A 52 14.16 15.27 -5.31
N ASP A 53 13.16 14.51 -5.75
CA ASP A 53 12.79 14.35 -7.13
C ASP A 53 11.35 13.81 -7.28
N LYS A 54 10.92 13.56 -8.52
CA LYS A 54 9.58 13.03 -8.80
C LYS A 54 9.42 11.55 -8.42
N PHE A 55 10.52 10.81 -8.33
CA PHE A 55 10.49 9.40 -7.91
C PHE A 55 10.23 9.31 -6.41
N GLN A 56 10.95 10.09 -5.60
CA GLN A 56 10.67 10.18 -4.16
C GLN A 56 9.24 10.69 -3.89
N LEU A 57 8.74 11.63 -4.71
CA LEU A 57 7.34 12.06 -4.62
C LEU A 57 6.38 10.91 -4.88
N MET A 58 6.63 10.10 -5.91
CA MET A 58 5.81 8.92 -6.21
C MET A 58 5.87 7.89 -5.09
N ASP A 59 7.07 7.59 -4.57
CA ASP A 59 7.25 6.68 -3.43
C ASP A 59 6.42 7.13 -2.21
N SER A 60 6.44 8.43 -1.92
CA SER A 60 5.64 9.01 -0.83
C SER A 60 4.13 8.89 -1.07
N ILE A 61 3.68 9.02 -2.32
CA ILE A 61 2.27 8.84 -2.68
C ILE A 61 1.86 7.37 -2.50
N GLN A 62 2.68 6.44 -2.96
CA GLN A 62 2.43 5.01 -2.78
C GLN A 62 2.30 4.68 -1.29
N GLU A 63 3.22 5.14 -0.48
CA GLU A 63 3.21 4.92 0.97
C GLU A 63 2.04 5.62 1.67
N GLU A 64 1.77 6.90 1.38
CA GLU A 64 0.84 7.72 2.16
C GLU A 64 -0.61 7.63 1.67
N VAL A 65 -0.84 7.44 0.38
CA VAL A 65 -2.18 7.51 -0.23
C VAL A 65 -2.73 6.12 -0.54
N LEU A 66 -1.89 5.23 -1.08
CA LEU A 66 -2.36 3.96 -1.61
C LEU A 66 -2.38 2.83 -0.55
N THR A 67 -1.51 2.91 0.46
CA THR A 67 -1.31 1.79 1.41
C THR A 67 -1.74 2.09 2.85
N LYS A 68 -1.68 3.33 3.31
CA LYS A 68 -1.65 3.66 4.74
C LYS A 68 -2.94 3.45 5.54
N GLU A 69 -4.10 3.79 4.99
CA GLU A 69 -5.33 3.82 5.80
C GLU A 69 -5.87 2.43 6.12
N ILE A 70 -5.80 1.52 5.16
CA ILE A 70 -6.39 0.18 5.29
C ILE A 70 -5.44 -0.72 6.08
N PHE A 71 -4.13 -0.65 5.81
CA PHE A 71 -3.12 -1.38 6.58
C PHE A 71 -3.01 -0.93 8.03
N LYS A 72 -3.30 0.35 8.35
CA LYS A 72 -3.39 0.81 9.74
C LYS A 72 -4.47 0.09 10.53
N LYS A 73 -5.66 -0.11 9.94
CA LYS A 73 -6.75 -0.84 10.60
C LYS A 73 -6.40 -2.31 10.79
N LEU A 74 -5.71 -2.90 9.81
CA LEU A 74 -5.23 -4.28 9.90
C LEU A 74 -4.18 -4.43 11.00
N ALA A 75 -3.27 -3.46 11.15
CA ALA A 75 -2.25 -3.46 12.18
C ALA A 75 -2.78 -3.33 13.63
N LEU A 76 -4.05 -2.97 13.79
CA LEU A 76 -4.72 -2.93 15.10
C LEU A 76 -5.36 -4.27 15.50
N GLN A 77 -5.31 -5.29 14.63
CA GLN A 77 -5.81 -6.61 14.96
C GLN A 77 -4.83 -7.32 15.91
N GLU A 78 -5.37 -8.00 16.92
CA GLU A 78 -4.59 -8.71 17.92
C GLU A 78 -4.50 -10.21 17.65
N THR A 79 -5.38 -10.74 16.78
CA THR A 79 -5.47 -12.16 16.45
C THR A 79 -5.62 -12.38 14.96
N ILE A 80 -5.15 -13.53 14.48
CA ILE A 80 -5.37 -13.97 13.09
C ILE A 80 -6.65 -14.79 13.03
N ASN A 81 -7.67 -14.20 12.44
CA ASN A 81 -8.99 -14.80 12.28
C ASN A 81 -9.58 -14.45 10.88
N GLU A 82 -10.81 -14.91 10.62
CA GLU A 82 -11.49 -14.65 9.35
C GLU A 82 -11.56 -13.14 9.01
N GLN A 83 -11.85 -12.30 10.01
CA GLN A 83 -11.94 -10.85 9.82
C GLN A 83 -10.58 -10.25 9.44
N THR A 84 -9.49 -10.71 10.04
CA THR A 84 -8.13 -10.29 9.72
C THR A 84 -7.78 -10.60 8.25
N ILE A 85 -8.16 -11.80 7.79
CA ILE A 85 -7.95 -12.23 6.40
C ILE A 85 -8.80 -11.39 5.42
N ILE A 86 -10.06 -11.13 5.76
CA ILE A 86 -10.96 -10.27 4.96
C ILE A 86 -10.33 -8.86 4.83
N MET A 87 -9.90 -8.27 5.93
CA MET A 87 -9.29 -6.94 5.95
C MET A 87 -8.00 -6.89 5.13
N ALA A 88 -7.14 -7.92 5.24
CA ALA A 88 -5.92 -8.02 4.44
C ALA A 88 -6.22 -8.06 2.95
N MET A 89 -7.17 -8.90 2.53
CA MET A 89 -7.57 -8.99 1.12
C MET A 89 -8.19 -7.68 0.60
N GLN A 90 -9.07 -7.06 1.39
CA GLN A 90 -9.67 -5.77 1.02
C GLN A 90 -8.61 -4.67 0.90
N ALA A 91 -7.60 -4.67 1.78
CA ALA A 91 -6.48 -3.74 1.72
C ALA A 91 -5.73 -3.87 0.40
N ILE A 92 -5.39 -5.10 0.00
CA ILE A 92 -4.67 -5.38 -1.23
C ILE A 92 -5.50 -4.97 -2.45
N ILE A 93 -6.76 -5.42 -2.53
CA ILE A 93 -7.67 -5.14 -3.65
C ILE A 93 -7.84 -3.62 -3.82
N SER A 94 -8.10 -2.89 -2.73
CA SER A 94 -8.25 -1.43 -2.78
C SER A 94 -6.97 -0.72 -3.21
N SER A 95 -5.81 -1.17 -2.74
CA SER A 95 -4.51 -0.60 -3.13
C SER A 95 -4.24 -0.79 -4.63
N GLN A 96 -4.53 -1.96 -5.18
CA GLN A 96 -4.34 -2.24 -6.61
C GLN A 96 -5.34 -1.47 -7.48
N THR A 97 -6.62 -1.43 -7.09
CA THR A 97 -7.63 -0.65 -7.82
C THR A 97 -7.30 0.84 -7.82
N ASN A 98 -6.83 1.38 -6.70
CA ASN A 98 -6.41 2.76 -6.61
C ASN A 98 -5.16 3.03 -7.47
N LEU A 99 -4.17 2.14 -7.45
CA LEU A 99 -2.98 2.26 -8.29
C LEU A 99 -3.35 2.29 -9.78
N GLU A 100 -4.19 1.36 -10.23
CA GLU A 100 -4.67 1.31 -11.61
C GLU A 100 -5.44 2.59 -11.97
N LEU A 101 -6.33 3.06 -11.10
CA LEU A 101 -7.13 4.27 -11.31
C LEU A 101 -6.28 5.53 -11.41
N TYR A 102 -5.31 5.72 -10.50
CA TYR A 102 -4.51 6.93 -10.42
C TYR A 102 -3.27 6.93 -11.33
N CYS A 103 -2.80 5.76 -11.73
CA CYS A 103 -1.53 5.61 -12.46
C CYS A 103 -1.70 4.86 -13.78
N GLN A 104 -2.84 4.97 -14.48
CA GLN A 104 -3.16 4.19 -15.68
C GLN A 104 -1.99 4.05 -16.68
N LYS A 105 -1.29 5.15 -16.98
CA LYS A 105 -0.17 5.15 -17.93
C LYS A 105 1.17 4.70 -17.37
N ALA A 106 1.31 4.69 -16.05
CA ALA A 106 2.53 4.33 -15.34
C ALA A 106 2.36 3.04 -14.50
N TYR A 107 1.19 2.41 -14.58
CA TYR A 107 0.82 1.26 -13.76
C TYR A 107 1.84 0.13 -13.84
N GLU A 108 2.21 -0.28 -15.06
CA GLU A 108 3.17 -1.38 -15.28
C GLU A 108 4.57 -1.06 -14.73
N GLU A 109 4.96 0.21 -14.73
CA GLU A 109 6.28 0.64 -14.22
C GLU A 109 6.32 0.59 -12.69
N PHE A 110 5.22 0.98 -12.01
CA PHE A 110 5.18 1.07 -10.54
C PHE A 110 4.65 -0.18 -9.86
N LYS A 111 3.85 -0.98 -10.56
CA LYS A 111 3.22 -2.17 -10.00
C LYS A 111 4.20 -3.10 -9.25
N PRO A 112 5.37 -3.50 -9.79
CA PRO A 112 6.27 -4.43 -9.09
C PRO A 112 6.77 -3.88 -7.75
N LYS A 113 7.00 -2.57 -7.65
CA LYS A 113 7.44 -1.93 -6.41
C LYS A 113 6.31 -1.89 -5.38
N VAL A 114 5.11 -1.50 -5.80
CA VAL A 114 3.92 -1.47 -4.94
C VAL A 114 3.58 -2.88 -4.44
N ASP A 115 3.64 -3.87 -5.30
CA ASP A 115 3.41 -5.27 -4.96
C ASP A 115 4.36 -5.74 -3.84
N GLN A 116 5.64 -5.39 -3.97
CA GLN A 116 6.65 -5.74 -2.97
C GLN A 116 6.42 -5.02 -1.63
N GLU A 117 6.05 -3.75 -1.66
CA GLU A 117 5.74 -2.96 -0.46
C GLU A 117 4.49 -3.48 0.25
N ILE A 118 3.45 -3.84 -0.49
CA ILE A 118 2.23 -4.45 0.06
C ILE A 118 2.57 -5.78 0.75
N LYS A 119 3.32 -6.68 0.08
CA LYS A 119 3.73 -7.98 0.63
C LYS A 119 4.57 -7.79 1.90
N ASN A 120 5.51 -6.86 1.91
CA ASN A 120 6.34 -6.56 3.07
C ASN A 120 5.50 -6.00 4.23
N SER A 121 4.63 -5.02 3.98
CA SER A 121 3.77 -4.43 5.01
C SER A 121 2.84 -5.49 5.62
N LEU A 122 2.24 -6.34 4.79
CA LEU A 122 1.38 -7.43 5.27
C LEU A 122 2.17 -8.44 6.11
N LYS A 123 3.38 -8.82 5.67
CA LYS A 123 4.26 -9.72 6.43
C LYS A 123 4.57 -9.17 7.81
N GLU A 124 4.98 -7.90 7.91
CA GLU A 124 5.29 -7.26 9.20
C GLU A 124 4.07 -7.21 10.12
N ILE A 125 2.89 -6.91 9.59
CA ILE A 125 1.65 -6.89 10.36
C ILE A 125 1.31 -8.29 10.88
N LEU A 126 1.34 -9.31 10.02
CA LEU A 126 1.06 -10.69 10.40
C LEU A 126 2.08 -11.20 11.42
N LEU A 127 3.36 -10.88 11.27
CA LEU A 127 4.41 -11.22 12.23
C LEU A 127 4.15 -10.59 13.59
N ASN A 128 3.76 -9.32 13.63
CA ASN A 128 3.43 -8.63 14.87
C ASN A 128 2.22 -9.26 15.57
N ILE A 129 1.15 -9.59 14.83
CA ILE A 129 -0.04 -10.26 15.38
C ILE A 129 0.35 -11.64 15.94
N LEU A 130 1.08 -12.47 15.18
CA LEU A 130 1.53 -13.78 15.64
C LEU A 130 2.39 -13.70 16.90
N THR A 131 3.30 -12.72 16.95
CA THR A 131 4.17 -12.51 18.11
C THR A 131 3.39 -12.06 19.34
N HIS A 132 2.38 -11.20 19.14
CA HIS A 132 1.50 -10.75 20.22
C HIS A 132 0.60 -11.90 20.74
N GLU A 133 0.02 -12.67 19.85
CA GLU A 133 -0.93 -13.74 20.17
C GLU A 133 -0.25 -14.97 20.81
N ARG A 134 0.98 -15.32 20.37
CA ARG A 134 1.62 -16.61 20.66
C ARG A 134 3.04 -16.50 21.26
N GLY A 135 3.54 -15.28 21.48
CA GLY A 135 4.92 -15.05 21.89
C GLY A 135 5.90 -15.07 20.71
N VAL A 136 7.19 -15.04 21.00
CA VAL A 136 8.25 -15.01 19.98
C VAL A 136 8.59 -16.44 19.52
N SER A 137 8.56 -16.69 18.22
CA SER A 137 9.00 -17.95 17.61
C SER A 137 9.69 -17.70 16.26
N ASN A 138 10.70 -18.49 15.94
CA ASN A 138 11.37 -18.45 14.64
C ASN A 138 10.43 -18.85 13.49
N ASP A 139 9.45 -19.70 13.77
CA ASP A 139 8.48 -20.16 12.77
C ASP A 139 7.51 -19.05 12.36
N HIS A 140 7.26 -18.05 13.23
CA HIS A 140 6.37 -16.94 12.91
C HIS A 140 6.83 -16.11 11.72
N TYR A 141 8.13 -15.91 11.55
CA TYR A 141 8.65 -15.22 10.36
C TYR A 141 8.36 -16.00 9.07
N LEU A 142 8.52 -17.32 9.11
CA LEU A 142 8.21 -18.19 7.96
C LEU A 142 6.72 -18.18 7.64
N LEU A 143 5.87 -18.33 8.66
CA LEU A 143 4.41 -18.29 8.52
C LEU A 143 3.94 -16.94 7.97
N ALA A 144 4.41 -15.83 8.54
CA ALA A 144 4.06 -14.48 8.07
C ALA A 144 4.50 -14.25 6.61
N THR A 145 5.68 -14.76 6.23
CA THR A 145 6.18 -14.67 4.86
C THR A 145 5.33 -15.49 3.90
N PHE A 146 5.00 -16.72 4.25
CA PHE A 146 4.18 -17.61 3.44
C PHE A 146 2.75 -17.07 3.29
N TRP A 147 2.12 -16.66 4.39
CA TRP A 147 0.75 -16.15 4.38
C TRP A 147 0.64 -14.80 3.66
N SER A 148 1.59 -13.88 3.86
CA SER A 148 1.56 -12.60 3.15
C SER A 148 1.62 -12.78 1.63
N GLY A 149 2.47 -13.67 1.15
CA GLY A 149 2.55 -14.04 -0.27
C GLY A 149 1.26 -14.71 -0.76
N GLY A 150 0.75 -15.70 -0.03
CA GLY A 150 -0.47 -16.43 -0.38
C GLY A 150 -1.71 -15.53 -0.40
N ILE A 151 -1.90 -14.71 0.63
CA ILE A 151 -3.03 -13.75 0.72
C ILE A 151 -2.94 -12.76 -0.44
N TYR A 152 -1.73 -12.26 -0.75
CA TYR A 152 -1.52 -11.34 -1.85
C TYR A 152 -1.93 -11.94 -3.20
N GLU A 153 -1.40 -13.11 -3.55
CA GLU A 153 -1.69 -13.76 -4.84
C GLU A 153 -3.18 -14.14 -4.99
N VAL A 154 -3.81 -14.57 -3.89
CA VAL A 154 -5.25 -14.85 -3.90
C VAL A 154 -6.07 -13.56 -4.04
N ALA A 155 -5.68 -12.47 -3.41
CA ALA A 155 -6.33 -11.16 -3.60
C ALA A 155 -6.19 -10.65 -5.04
N MET A 156 -5.01 -10.81 -5.66
CA MET A 156 -4.79 -10.49 -7.07
C MET A 156 -5.68 -11.31 -8.00
N SER A 157 -5.94 -12.59 -7.69
CA SER A 157 -6.90 -13.39 -8.47
C SER A 157 -8.34 -12.84 -8.40
N CYS A 158 -8.68 -12.11 -7.33
CA CYS A 158 -9.97 -11.41 -7.24
C CYS A 158 -9.97 -10.11 -8.07
N VAL A 159 -8.88 -9.35 -8.05
CA VAL A 159 -8.71 -8.15 -8.90
C VAL A 159 -8.84 -8.53 -10.38
N GLU A 160 -8.23 -9.63 -10.78
CA GLU A 160 -8.28 -10.16 -12.15
C GLU A 160 -9.62 -10.83 -12.53
N GLY A 161 -10.59 -10.86 -11.61
CA GLY A 161 -11.91 -11.46 -11.84
C GLY A 161 -11.93 -13.01 -11.90
N LYS A 162 -10.82 -13.67 -11.56
CA LYS A 162 -10.71 -15.14 -11.57
C LYS A 162 -11.45 -15.81 -10.41
N LYS A 163 -11.62 -15.10 -9.29
CA LYS A 163 -12.30 -15.58 -8.08
C LYS A 163 -13.17 -14.49 -7.45
N SER A 164 -14.26 -14.89 -6.81
CA SER A 164 -15.00 -13.96 -5.93
C SER A 164 -14.32 -13.85 -4.57
N LEU A 165 -14.39 -12.65 -3.96
CA LEU A 165 -13.82 -12.40 -2.64
C LEU A 165 -14.32 -13.41 -1.59
N GLY A 166 -15.63 -13.69 -1.56
CA GLY A 166 -16.22 -14.63 -0.60
C GLY A 166 -15.68 -16.07 -0.74
N THR A 167 -15.47 -16.55 -1.97
CA THR A 167 -14.88 -17.87 -2.21
C THR A 167 -13.41 -17.90 -1.78
N ALA A 168 -12.66 -16.86 -2.13
CA ALA A 168 -11.25 -16.73 -1.81
C ALA A 168 -11.01 -16.69 -0.28
N VAL A 169 -11.80 -15.89 0.45
CA VAL A 169 -11.74 -15.82 1.91
C VAL A 169 -12.00 -17.17 2.56
N LYS A 170 -13.05 -17.89 2.15
CA LYS A 170 -13.35 -19.24 2.69
C LYS A 170 -12.18 -20.22 2.49
N GLN A 171 -11.56 -20.19 1.32
CA GLN A 171 -10.41 -21.07 1.03
C GLN A 171 -9.18 -20.69 1.85
N LEU A 172 -8.86 -19.40 1.96
CA LEU A 172 -7.74 -18.92 2.78
C LEU A 172 -7.94 -19.21 4.27
N ASN A 173 -9.13 -18.98 4.80
CA ASN A 173 -9.46 -19.31 6.19
C ASN A 173 -9.18 -20.78 6.49
N LYS A 174 -9.66 -21.68 5.62
CA LYS A 174 -9.39 -23.13 5.81
C LYS A 174 -7.90 -23.44 5.81
N LEU A 175 -7.11 -22.79 4.94
CA LEU A 175 -5.66 -23.05 4.85
C LEU A 175 -4.86 -22.44 6.00
N ILE A 176 -5.19 -21.21 6.41
CA ILE A 176 -4.44 -20.47 7.42
C ILE A 176 -4.83 -20.95 8.82
N LEU A 177 -6.14 -21.01 9.12
CA LEU A 177 -6.58 -21.31 10.49
C LEU A 177 -6.34 -22.77 10.88
N THR A 178 -6.35 -23.72 9.92
CA THR A 178 -5.95 -25.12 10.22
C THR A 178 -4.47 -25.31 10.50
N GLN A 179 -3.62 -24.35 10.18
CA GLN A 179 -2.19 -24.38 10.53
C GLN A 179 -1.93 -23.70 11.89
N MET A 180 -2.95 -23.12 12.50
CA MET A 180 -2.86 -22.43 13.77
C MET A 180 -3.23 -23.33 14.96
N ASP A 181 -3.86 -24.46 14.73
CA ASP A 181 -4.16 -25.52 15.72
C ASP A 181 -2.95 -26.43 15.92
#